data_99bde39180a76d4c33df2705cc1d46ab
#
_entry.id   99bde39180a76d4c33df2705cc1d46ab
#
_cell.length_a   1.000
_cell.length_b   1.000
_cell.length_c   1.000
_cell.angle_alpha   90.00
_cell.angle_beta   90.00
_cell.angle_gamma   90.00
#
_symmetry.space_group_name_H-M   'P 1'
#
loop_
_entity.id
_entity.type
_entity.pdbx_description
1 polymer ?
#
loop_
_entity_poly.entity_id
_entity_poly.type
_entity_poly.pdbx_seq_one_letter_code
_entity_poly.pdbx_strand_id
1 'polypeptide(L)'
;QLAAWPSHAQMPMKVWWQLLEEMQMLLHEPALGVKIGQCVQPQHTGVLAYLIMHCATLGEALLHFQRFQKLLHNMSDVLLTSHQQALKLSWDLSLGASTQLSDEVFMSGLITFVKQMVQGMGLQPVALHFMHPAPCDPQLYQELIGCPVFFNAKQVSIDIPLEALSLTINSQNPYLLELLAKQAEALIDQSAHDDLLLETIRRFCAERLHQHVPTLDEVASTLNLSTRTLHRRLADRGLNFHHLLAETRFRLAKHYLSDPRLQLNQIALLLGYSEQSAFTRAFSAWAGISPQRFRNRSPFGRGLG
;
A
#
# COMPACT_ATOMS: atom_id res chain seq x y z
N GLN A 1 -14.42 -5.97 -15.46
CA GLN A 1 -13.97 -4.77 -14.70
C GLN A 1 -12.53 -4.38 -15.07
N LEU A 2 -11.59 -5.33 -15.25
CA LEU A 2 -10.19 -5.04 -15.63
C LEU A 2 -10.04 -4.37 -16.99
N ALA A 3 -10.87 -4.73 -17.96
CA ALA A 3 -10.82 -4.15 -19.31
C ALA A 3 -11.12 -2.64 -19.37
N ALA A 4 -11.71 -2.08 -18.32
CA ALA A 4 -12.03 -0.65 -18.22
C ALA A 4 -10.98 0.15 -17.43
N TRP A 5 -9.91 -0.51 -16.92
CA TRP A 5 -8.89 0.19 -16.14
C TRP A 5 -7.87 0.86 -17.06
N PRO A 6 -7.60 2.18 -16.91
CA PRO A 6 -6.61 2.86 -17.73
C PRO A 6 -5.20 2.26 -17.51
N SER A 7 -4.48 2.00 -18.59
CA SER A 7 -3.17 1.33 -18.57
C SER A 7 -2.07 2.05 -17.74
N HIS A 8 -2.29 3.31 -17.37
CA HIS A 8 -1.35 4.12 -16.58
C HIS A 8 -1.92 4.55 -15.22
N ALA A 9 -3.13 4.13 -14.85
CA ALA A 9 -3.71 4.47 -13.56
C ALA A 9 -3.25 3.47 -12.50
N GLN A 10 -2.76 3.96 -11.37
CA GLN A 10 -2.46 3.11 -10.23
C GLN A 10 -3.75 2.48 -9.69
N MET A 11 -3.74 1.17 -9.56
CA MET A 11 -4.85 0.44 -8.98
C MET A 11 -4.84 0.60 -7.45
N PRO A 12 -5.98 0.99 -6.83
CA PRO A 12 -6.05 0.99 -5.37
C PRO A 12 -5.76 -0.39 -4.80
N MET A 13 -4.92 -0.48 -3.75
CA MET A 13 -4.51 -1.75 -3.15
C MET A 13 -5.69 -2.65 -2.75
N LYS A 14 -6.79 -2.06 -2.27
CA LYS A 14 -8.00 -2.80 -1.94
C LYS A 14 -8.61 -3.53 -3.14
N VAL A 15 -8.58 -2.91 -4.33
CA VAL A 15 -9.06 -3.53 -5.57
C VAL A 15 -8.12 -4.64 -6.02
N TRP A 16 -6.80 -4.42 -5.88
CA TRP A 16 -5.78 -5.43 -6.13
C TRP A 16 -5.97 -6.67 -5.25
N TRP A 17 -6.15 -6.49 -3.95
CA TRP A 17 -6.41 -7.60 -3.02
C TRP A 17 -7.67 -8.39 -3.38
N GLN A 18 -8.78 -7.69 -3.67
CA GLN A 18 -10.02 -8.35 -4.09
C GLN A 18 -9.83 -9.18 -5.36
N LEU A 19 -9.11 -8.64 -6.34
CA LEU A 19 -8.79 -9.35 -7.58
C LEU A 19 -8.00 -10.64 -7.31
N LEU A 20 -6.96 -10.58 -6.48
CA LEU A 20 -6.17 -11.76 -6.13
C LEU A 20 -7.02 -12.83 -5.42
N GLU A 21 -7.88 -12.41 -4.49
CA GLU A 21 -8.79 -13.32 -3.79
C GLU A 21 -9.80 -13.98 -4.75
N GLU A 22 -10.38 -13.21 -5.69
CA GLU A 22 -11.26 -13.75 -6.72
C GLU A 22 -10.52 -14.77 -7.62
N MET A 23 -9.29 -14.46 -8.02
CA MET A 23 -8.45 -15.38 -8.80
C MET A 23 -8.17 -16.67 -8.03
N GLN A 24 -7.85 -16.60 -6.73
CA GLN A 24 -7.63 -17.78 -5.89
C GLN A 24 -8.87 -18.65 -5.78
N MET A 25 -10.05 -18.02 -5.61
CA MET A 25 -11.33 -18.75 -5.55
C MET A 25 -11.70 -19.43 -6.87
N LEU A 26 -11.28 -18.89 -8.00
CA LEU A 26 -11.59 -19.45 -9.31
C LEU A 26 -10.60 -20.56 -9.73
N LEU A 27 -9.33 -20.36 -9.46
CA LEU A 27 -8.25 -21.23 -9.96
C LEU A 27 -7.91 -22.36 -9.00
N HIS A 28 -8.13 -22.15 -7.68
CA HIS A 28 -7.74 -23.11 -6.62
C HIS A 28 -6.26 -23.54 -6.73
N GLU A 29 -5.42 -22.67 -7.26
CA GLU A 29 -4.04 -22.96 -7.58
C GLU A 29 -3.15 -22.84 -6.34
N PRO A 30 -2.37 -23.86 -5.93
CA PRO A 30 -1.45 -23.75 -4.79
C PRO A 30 -0.33 -22.78 -5.11
N ALA A 31 0.06 -21.98 -4.11
CA ALA A 31 1.08 -20.93 -4.21
C ALA A 31 0.81 -19.94 -5.35
N LEU A 32 -0.47 -19.59 -5.59
CA LEU A 32 -0.89 -18.71 -6.69
C LEU A 32 -0.14 -17.38 -6.66
N GLY A 33 -0.02 -16.74 -5.49
CA GLY A 33 0.68 -15.48 -5.36
C GLY A 33 2.14 -15.58 -5.78
N VAL A 34 2.83 -16.65 -5.38
CA VAL A 34 4.23 -16.91 -5.79
C VAL A 34 4.34 -17.05 -7.30
N LYS A 35 3.45 -17.80 -7.94
CA LYS A 35 3.43 -18.01 -9.40
C LYS A 35 3.14 -16.72 -10.17
N ILE A 36 2.21 -15.90 -9.70
CA ILE A 36 1.94 -14.57 -10.27
C ILE A 36 3.18 -13.69 -10.16
N GLY A 37 3.84 -13.65 -8.98
CA GLY A 37 5.05 -12.86 -8.79
C GLY A 37 6.19 -13.24 -9.74
N GLN A 38 6.33 -14.53 -10.09
CA GLN A 38 7.30 -14.99 -11.08
C GLN A 38 7.05 -14.47 -12.50
N CYS A 39 5.84 -13.98 -12.79
CA CYS A 39 5.48 -13.36 -14.06
C CYS A 39 5.73 -11.84 -14.08
N VAL A 40 6.25 -11.26 -13.00
CA VAL A 40 6.53 -9.82 -12.91
C VAL A 40 7.62 -9.44 -13.91
N GLN A 41 7.39 -8.32 -14.61
CA GLN A 41 8.31 -7.73 -15.58
C GLN A 41 8.53 -6.25 -15.28
N PRO A 42 9.64 -5.62 -15.74
CA PRO A 42 9.98 -4.23 -15.46
C PRO A 42 8.85 -3.25 -15.75
N GLN A 43 8.10 -3.47 -16.83
CA GLN A 43 6.99 -2.60 -17.23
C GLN A 43 5.84 -2.55 -16.21
N HIS A 44 5.72 -3.58 -15.35
CA HIS A 44 4.66 -3.63 -14.34
C HIS A 44 4.97 -2.75 -13.11
N THR A 45 6.22 -2.34 -12.95
CA THR A 45 6.69 -1.56 -11.78
C THR A 45 7.10 -0.13 -12.14
N GLY A 46 6.88 0.26 -13.39
CA GLY A 46 7.09 1.63 -13.86
C GLY A 46 8.56 2.09 -13.80
N VAL A 47 8.76 3.40 -13.60
CA VAL A 47 10.07 4.04 -13.65
C VAL A 47 11.08 3.43 -12.67
N LEU A 48 10.62 2.94 -11.51
CA LEU A 48 11.52 2.39 -10.49
C LEU A 48 12.25 1.14 -10.99
N ALA A 49 11.57 0.21 -11.67
CA ALA A 49 12.25 -0.98 -12.21
C ALA A 49 13.35 -0.59 -13.20
N TYR A 50 13.02 0.30 -14.14
CA TYR A 50 14.03 0.74 -15.11
C TYR A 50 15.18 1.47 -14.44
N LEU A 51 14.94 2.26 -13.41
CA LEU A 51 15.99 2.94 -12.64
C LEU A 51 16.94 1.93 -12.01
N ILE A 52 16.43 0.97 -11.22
CA ILE A 52 17.27 0.01 -10.50
C ILE A 52 17.99 -0.95 -11.45
N MET A 53 17.44 -1.24 -12.63
CA MET A 53 18.12 -2.03 -13.67
C MET A 53 19.38 -1.36 -14.22
N HIS A 54 19.51 -0.04 -14.12
CA HIS A 54 20.66 0.69 -14.64
C HIS A 54 21.70 1.07 -13.58
N CYS A 55 21.52 0.63 -12.33
CA CYS A 55 22.52 0.74 -11.27
C CYS A 55 23.75 -0.12 -11.58
N ALA A 56 24.90 0.22 -11.01
CA ALA A 56 26.13 -0.56 -11.20
C ALA A 56 26.11 -1.87 -10.41
N THR A 57 25.57 -1.84 -9.19
CA THR A 57 25.55 -2.99 -8.28
C THR A 57 24.19 -3.19 -7.65
N LEU A 58 23.94 -4.38 -7.10
CA LEU A 58 22.73 -4.69 -6.36
C LEU A 58 22.59 -3.82 -5.10
N GLY A 59 23.71 -3.45 -4.46
CA GLY A 59 23.71 -2.52 -3.31
C GLY A 59 23.20 -1.12 -3.69
N GLU A 60 23.68 -0.58 -4.81
CA GLU A 60 23.16 0.69 -5.34
C GLU A 60 21.67 0.60 -5.71
N ALA A 61 21.29 -0.49 -6.38
CA ALA A 61 19.89 -0.76 -6.72
C ALA A 61 18.98 -0.79 -5.47
N LEU A 62 19.46 -1.40 -4.38
CA LEU A 62 18.73 -1.47 -3.11
C LEU A 62 18.56 -0.08 -2.47
N LEU A 63 19.58 0.79 -2.51
CA LEU A 63 19.47 2.16 -2.00
C LEU A 63 18.44 2.97 -2.80
N HIS A 64 18.45 2.84 -4.13
CA HIS A 64 17.43 3.45 -4.97
C HIS A 64 16.05 2.86 -4.74
N PHE A 65 15.93 1.54 -4.56
CA PHE A 65 14.68 0.90 -4.20
C PHE A 65 14.13 1.45 -2.88
N GLN A 66 14.95 1.52 -1.83
CA GLN A 66 14.54 2.09 -0.54
C GLN A 66 14.06 3.54 -0.66
N ARG A 67 14.76 4.35 -1.45
CA ARG A 67 14.42 5.77 -1.67
C ARG A 67 13.11 5.94 -2.43
N PHE A 68 12.88 5.14 -3.47
CA PHE A 68 11.81 5.34 -4.46
C PHE A 68 10.68 4.32 -4.37
N GLN A 69 10.67 3.42 -3.38
CA GLN A 69 9.65 2.36 -3.24
C GLN A 69 8.20 2.88 -3.19
N LYS A 70 7.99 4.13 -2.72
CA LYS A 70 6.67 4.79 -2.72
C LYS A 70 6.06 4.97 -4.11
N LEU A 71 6.86 4.87 -5.17
CA LEU A 71 6.37 4.83 -6.55
C LEU A 71 5.66 3.51 -6.89
N LEU A 72 5.92 2.43 -6.15
CA LEU A 72 5.22 1.14 -6.32
C LEU A 72 3.93 1.10 -5.51
N HIS A 73 4.01 1.48 -4.24
CA HIS A 73 2.88 1.41 -3.31
C HIS A 73 3.11 2.35 -2.11
N ASN A 74 2.02 2.87 -1.56
CA ASN A 74 2.03 3.71 -0.35
C ASN A 74 1.75 2.90 0.92
N MET A 75 2.15 1.61 0.98
CA MET A 75 1.74 0.72 2.07
C MET A 75 2.69 0.74 3.26
N SER A 76 4.00 0.60 3.04
CA SER A 76 4.96 0.53 4.13
C SER A 76 6.37 0.79 3.65
N ASP A 77 7.19 1.36 4.51
CA ASP A 77 8.59 1.59 4.21
C ASP A 77 9.41 0.31 4.45
N VAL A 78 10.41 0.07 3.58
CA VAL A 78 11.37 -1.00 3.78
C VAL A 78 12.39 -0.59 4.84
N LEU A 79 12.58 -1.45 5.83
CA LEU A 79 13.59 -1.33 6.86
C LEU A 79 14.76 -2.25 6.53
N LEU A 80 15.96 -1.69 6.54
CA LEU A 80 17.20 -2.43 6.32
C LEU A 80 17.92 -2.64 7.65
N THR A 81 18.18 -3.89 8.02
CA THR A 81 18.92 -4.26 9.22
C THR A 81 20.01 -5.26 8.87
N SER A 82 21.25 -4.97 9.29
CA SER A 82 22.37 -5.91 9.10
C SER A 82 22.39 -6.93 10.23
N HIS A 83 22.51 -8.19 9.89
CA HIS A 83 22.58 -9.30 10.83
C HIS A 83 23.66 -10.29 10.39
N GLN A 84 24.73 -10.46 11.19
CA GLN A 84 25.83 -11.37 10.87
C GLN A 84 26.40 -11.14 9.45
N GLN A 85 26.18 -12.08 8.52
CA GLN A 85 26.61 -12.01 7.12
C GLN A 85 25.46 -11.76 6.15
N ALA A 86 24.28 -11.35 6.65
CA ALA A 86 23.09 -11.08 5.85
C ALA A 86 22.56 -9.66 6.10
N LEU A 87 21.97 -9.08 5.07
CA LEU A 87 21.12 -7.90 5.14
C LEU A 87 19.68 -8.34 5.12
N LYS A 88 18.94 -7.97 6.15
CA LYS A 88 17.50 -8.21 6.25
C LYS A 88 16.75 -7.00 5.71
N LEU A 89 15.89 -7.25 4.74
CA LEU A 89 14.87 -6.31 4.30
C LEU A 89 13.56 -6.73 4.95
N SER A 90 12.91 -5.81 5.65
CA SER A 90 11.61 -6.05 6.26
C SER A 90 10.66 -4.87 6.02
N TRP A 91 9.36 -5.15 5.99
CA TRP A 91 8.34 -4.13 5.73
C TRP A 91 7.59 -3.81 7.01
N ASP A 92 7.46 -2.50 7.30
CA ASP A 92 6.74 -1.99 8.45
C ASP A 92 5.22 -2.22 8.28
N LEU A 93 4.54 -2.50 9.40
CA LEU A 93 3.10 -2.72 9.45
C LEU A 93 2.31 -1.48 9.91
N SER A 94 2.93 -0.32 9.98
CA SER A 94 2.32 0.91 10.49
C SER A 94 1.07 1.34 9.74
N LEU A 95 0.97 1.00 8.46
CA LEU A 95 -0.19 1.29 7.60
C LEU A 95 -1.19 0.13 7.47
N GLY A 96 -0.98 -0.95 8.23
CA GLY A 96 -1.81 -2.14 8.25
C GLY A 96 -1.15 -3.35 7.58
N ALA A 97 -1.74 -4.52 7.81
CA ALA A 97 -1.29 -5.77 7.19
C ALA A 97 -1.82 -5.87 5.76
N SER A 98 -0.99 -6.38 4.86
CA SER A 98 -1.40 -6.78 3.52
C SER A 98 -2.08 -8.16 3.54
N THR A 99 -2.50 -8.67 2.39
CA THR A 99 -3.04 -10.03 2.28
C THR A 99 -1.93 -11.03 1.97
N GLN A 100 -2.14 -12.30 2.33
CA GLN A 100 -1.22 -13.39 2.02
C GLN A 100 -0.80 -13.38 0.55
N LEU A 101 -1.78 -13.38 -0.37
CA LEU A 101 -1.51 -13.41 -1.82
C LEU A 101 -0.72 -12.19 -2.28
N SER A 102 -1.01 -11.01 -1.73
CA SER A 102 -0.27 -9.78 -2.08
C SER A 102 1.19 -9.86 -1.64
N ASP A 103 1.46 -10.38 -0.44
CA ASP A 103 2.82 -10.60 0.07
C ASP A 103 3.58 -11.61 -0.78
N GLU A 104 2.94 -12.71 -1.15
CA GLU A 104 3.52 -13.73 -2.01
C GLU A 104 3.88 -13.17 -3.40
N VAL A 105 2.96 -12.42 -4.05
CA VAL A 105 3.22 -11.77 -5.34
C VAL A 105 4.39 -10.79 -5.24
N PHE A 106 4.40 -9.95 -4.21
CA PHE A 106 5.41 -8.93 -4.04
C PHE A 106 6.81 -9.54 -3.82
N MET A 107 6.91 -10.48 -2.88
CA MET A 107 8.20 -11.10 -2.52
C MET A 107 8.75 -11.98 -3.65
N SER A 108 7.90 -12.79 -4.27
CA SER A 108 8.30 -13.60 -5.42
C SER A 108 8.68 -12.73 -6.62
N GLY A 109 7.93 -11.66 -6.87
CA GLY A 109 8.24 -10.69 -7.92
C GLY A 109 9.57 -10.00 -7.71
N LEU A 110 9.85 -9.55 -6.47
CA LEU A 110 11.12 -8.91 -6.09
C LEU A 110 12.30 -9.88 -6.33
N ILE A 111 12.22 -11.11 -5.86
CA ILE A 111 13.26 -12.13 -6.04
C ILE A 111 13.48 -12.43 -7.53
N THR A 112 12.40 -12.62 -8.28
CA THR A 112 12.46 -12.91 -9.72
C THR A 112 13.12 -11.75 -10.47
N PHE A 113 12.73 -10.53 -10.16
CA PHE A 113 13.27 -9.34 -10.79
C PHE A 113 14.77 -9.17 -10.50
N VAL A 114 15.18 -9.36 -9.24
CA VAL A 114 16.61 -9.29 -8.86
C VAL A 114 17.42 -10.39 -9.55
N LYS A 115 16.91 -11.63 -9.61
CA LYS A 115 17.57 -12.74 -10.34
C LYS A 115 17.77 -12.42 -11.82
N GLN A 116 16.82 -11.74 -12.46
CA GLN A 116 16.94 -11.29 -13.86
C GLN A 116 18.02 -10.22 -14.04
N MET A 117 18.19 -9.29 -13.08
CA MET A 117 19.20 -8.24 -13.16
C MET A 117 20.63 -8.77 -13.05
N VAL A 118 20.85 -9.77 -12.21
CA VAL A 118 22.18 -10.36 -11.92
C VAL A 118 22.40 -11.69 -12.63
N GLN A 119 21.94 -11.84 -13.86
CA GLN A 119 21.96 -13.08 -14.63
C GLN A 119 23.28 -13.85 -14.51
N GLY A 120 23.17 -15.13 -14.13
CA GLY A 120 24.31 -16.06 -14.06
C GLY A 120 25.14 -16.02 -12.78
N MET A 121 24.84 -15.14 -11.81
CA MET A 121 25.63 -15.00 -10.58
C MET A 121 25.07 -15.77 -9.38
N GLY A 122 24.10 -16.67 -9.59
CA GLY A 122 23.65 -17.63 -8.56
C GLY A 122 23.09 -16.98 -7.28
N LEU A 123 22.47 -15.79 -7.37
CA LEU A 123 21.88 -15.15 -6.21
C LEU A 123 20.76 -16.03 -5.60
N GLN A 124 21.01 -16.51 -4.38
CA GLN A 124 19.99 -17.14 -3.57
C GLN A 124 19.82 -16.34 -2.27
N PRO A 125 18.60 -15.89 -1.94
CA PRO A 125 18.33 -15.35 -0.63
C PRO A 125 18.66 -16.38 0.47
N VAL A 126 19.08 -15.92 1.63
CA VAL A 126 19.37 -16.77 2.78
C VAL A 126 18.06 -17.36 3.32
N ALA A 127 17.02 -16.53 3.40
CA ALA A 127 15.69 -16.92 3.87
C ALA A 127 14.62 -15.91 3.45
N LEU A 128 13.39 -16.40 3.33
CA LEU A 128 12.19 -15.59 3.17
C LEU A 128 11.21 -15.88 4.31
N HIS A 129 10.61 -14.85 4.87
CA HIS A 129 9.69 -14.95 5.99
C HIS A 129 8.34 -14.35 5.63
N PHE A 130 7.27 -15.14 5.77
CA PHE A 130 5.88 -14.70 5.62
C PHE A 130 5.16 -14.66 6.96
N MET A 131 4.21 -13.73 7.09
CA MET A 131 3.40 -13.58 8.31
C MET A 131 2.27 -14.62 8.40
N HIS A 132 1.74 -15.06 7.27
CA HIS A 132 0.64 -16.01 7.23
C HIS A 132 1.04 -17.41 7.73
N PRO A 133 0.08 -18.25 8.14
CA PRO A 133 0.33 -19.62 8.52
C PRO A 133 0.95 -20.46 7.40
N ALA A 134 1.66 -21.51 7.76
CA ALA A 134 2.20 -22.45 6.78
C ALA A 134 1.06 -23.03 5.91
N PRO A 135 1.21 -23.04 4.59
CA PRO A 135 0.26 -23.69 3.69
C PRO A 135 0.31 -25.22 3.85
N CYS A 136 -0.62 -25.91 3.16
CA CYS A 136 -0.65 -27.38 3.17
C CYS A 136 0.65 -28.01 2.62
N ASP A 137 1.31 -27.31 1.68
CA ASP A 137 2.58 -27.75 1.09
C ASP A 137 3.64 -26.63 1.19
N PRO A 138 4.33 -26.51 2.32
CA PRO A 138 5.41 -25.51 2.48
C PRO A 138 6.63 -25.77 1.57
N GLN A 139 6.86 -27.03 1.18
CA GLN A 139 7.99 -27.40 0.36
C GLN A 139 7.85 -26.85 -1.07
N LEU A 140 6.64 -26.83 -1.62
CA LEU A 140 6.35 -26.18 -2.89
C LEU A 140 6.81 -24.72 -2.93
N TYR A 141 6.63 -23.98 -1.84
CA TYR A 141 7.08 -22.58 -1.75
C TYR A 141 8.60 -22.46 -1.83
N GLN A 142 9.32 -23.34 -1.13
CA GLN A 142 10.79 -23.38 -1.17
C GLN A 142 11.31 -23.72 -2.58
N GLU A 143 10.68 -24.67 -3.24
CA GLU A 143 11.03 -25.07 -4.62
C GLU A 143 10.79 -23.92 -5.61
N LEU A 144 9.62 -23.27 -5.56
CA LEU A 144 9.27 -22.17 -6.45
C LEU A 144 10.15 -20.93 -6.25
N ILE A 145 10.44 -20.57 -5.00
CA ILE A 145 11.21 -19.38 -4.63
C ILE A 145 12.71 -19.63 -4.75
N GLY A 146 13.15 -20.86 -4.43
CA GLY A 146 14.55 -21.29 -4.49
C GLY A 146 15.38 -20.89 -3.29
N CYS A 147 14.75 -20.71 -2.10
CA CYS A 147 15.42 -20.52 -0.82
C CYS A 147 14.55 -21.03 0.33
N PRO A 148 15.10 -21.18 1.56
CA PRO A 148 14.31 -21.51 2.74
C PRO A 148 13.19 -20.50 2.97
N VAL A 149 11.95 -20.99 3.21
CA VAL A 149 10.76 -20.17 3.47
C VAL A 149 10.21 -20.49 4.86
N PHE A 150 10.00 -19.46 5.67
CA PHE A 150 9.46 -19.54 7.02
C PHE A 150 8.11 -18.84 7.08
N PHE A 151 7.19 -19.40 7.86
CA PHE A 151 5.83 -18.91 8.04
C PHE A 151 5.57 -18.51 9.50
N ASN A 152 4.45 -17.84 9.77
CA ASN A 152 4.10 -17.31 11.10
C ASN A 152 5.14 -16.31 11.65
N ALA A 153 5.83 -15.59 10.79
CA ALA A 153 6.76 -14.55 11.18
C ALA A 153 6.02 -13.30 11.68
N LYS A 154 6.71 -12.45 12.44
CA LYS A 154 6.14 -11.18 12.95
C LYS A 154 5.94 -10.14 11.84
N GLN A 155 6.73 -10.22 10.78
CA GLN A 155 6.70 -9.31 9.63
C GLN A 155 7.22 -10.02 8.38
N VAL A 156 6.78 -9.57 7.22
CA VAL A 156 7.33 -10.04 5.95
C VAL A 156 8.76 -9.55 5.82
N SER A 157 9.69 -10.45 5.52
CA SER A 157 11.11 -10.08 5.36
C SER A 157 11.86 -11.08 4.49
N ILE A 158 12.95 -10.59 3.89
CA ILE A 158 13.91 -11.39 3.15
C ILE A 158 15.32 -11.12 3.65
N ASP A 159 16.08 -12.17 3.85
CA ASP A 159 17.50 -12.10 4.22
C ASP A 159 18.34 -12.37 2.97
N ILE A 160 19.21 -11.43 2.61
CA ILE A 160 20.13 -11.55 1.47
C ILE A 160 21.58 -11.56 1.95
N PRO A 161 22.47 -12.35 1.33
CA PRO A 161 23.88 -12.35 1.70
C PRO A 161 24.51 -10.96 1.49
N LEU A 162 25.34 -10.48 2.40
CA LEU A 162 26.02 -9.18 2.24
C LEU A 162 26.89 -9.12 0.98
N GLU A 163 27.51 -10.24 0.62
CA GLU A 163 28.31 -10.36 -0.61
C GLU A 163 27.48 -10.10 -1.89
N ALA A 164 26.17 -10.39 -1.86
CA ALA A 164 25.29 -10.12 -2.99
C ALA A 164 25.17 -8.63 -3.33
N LEU A 165 25.42 -7.74 -2.38
CA LEU A 165 25.35 -6.29 -2.62
C LEU A 165 26.41 -5.80 -3.62
N SER A 166 27.52 -6.53 -3.77
CA SER A 166 28.57 -6.23 -4.73
C SER A 166 28.35 -6.83 -6.12
N LEU A 167 27.30 -7.65 -6.31
CA LEU A 167 26.98 -8.21 -7.62
C LEU A 167 26.67 -7.10 -8.63
N THR A 168 27.31 -7.19 -9.80
CA THR A 168 27.14 -6.21 -10.88
C THR A 168 25.85 -6.46 -11.64
N ILE A 169 25.20 -5.38 -12.05
CA ILE A 169 23.98 -5.42 -12.87
C ILE A 169 24.39 -5.33 -14.34
N ASN A 170 23.97 -6.29 -15.14
CA ASN A 170 24.42 -6.41 -16.53
C ASN A 170 23.95 -5.26 -17.44
N SER A 171 22.82 -4.63 -17.12
CA SER A 171 22.22 -3.53 -17.87
C SER A 171 22.63 -2.14 -17.38
N GLN A 172 23.69 -2.04 -16.55
CA GLN A 172 24.16 -0.78 -16.00
C GLN A 172 24.35 0.31 -17.07
N ASN A 173 23.82 1.49 -16.81
CA ASN A 173 23.98 2.65 -17.67
C ASN A 173 23.87 3.95 -16.85
N PRO A 174 25.01 4.58 -16.52
CA PRO A 174 25.03 5.77 -15.64
C PRO A 174 24.19 6.94 -16.18
N TYR A 175 24.14 7.12 -17.49
CA TYR A 175 23.33 8.19 -18.09
C TYR A 175 21.82 7.95 -17.92
N LEU A 176 21.38 6.73 -18.19
CA LEU A 176 19.97 6.36 -17.98
C LEU A 176 19.60 6.37 -16.51
N LEU A 177 20.50 5.92 -15.63
CA LEU A 177 20.31 5.98 -14.19
C LEU A 177 20.05 7.42 -13.71
N GLU A 178 20.88 8.39 -14.14
CA GLU A 178 20.71 9.80 -13.78
C GLU A 178 19.38 10.36 -14.30
N LEU A 179 19.03 10.06 -15.56
CA LEU A 179 17.78 10.53 -16.18
C LEU A 179 16.56 9.97 -15.43
N LEU A 180 16.57 8.67 -15.16
CA LEU A 180 15.44 7.98 -14.48
C LEU A 180 15.35 8.38 -13.00
N ALA A 181 16.48 8.65 -12.33
CA ALA A 181 16.48 9.15 -10.96
C ALA A 181 15.82 10.54 -10.88
N LYS A 182 16.14 11.45 -11.80
CA LYS A 182 15.46 12.76 -11.89
C LYS A 182 13.97 12.62 -12.15
N GLN A 183 13.59 11.70 -13.00
CA GLN A 183 12.18 11.40 -13.26
C GLN A 183 11.47 10.84 -12.01
N ALA A 184 12.11 9.91 -11.30
CA ALA A 184 11.58 9.33 -10.07
C ALA A 184 11.43 10.39 -8.96
N GLU A 185 12.41 11.30 -8.81
CA GLU A 185 12.33 12.44 -7.90
C GLU A 185 11.13 13.34 -8.21
N ALA A 186 10.96 13.73 -9.46
CA ALA A 186 9.84 14.56 -9.89
C ALA A 186 8.48 13.90 -9.59
N LEU A 187 8.37 12.59 -9.77
CA LEU A 187 7.14 11.83 -9.45
C LEU A 187 6.89 11.77 -7.93
N ILE A 188 7.92 11.59 -7.10
CA ILE A 188 7.78 11.62 -5.64
C ILE A 188 7.37 13.01 -5.16
N ASP A 189 8.02 14.06 -5.66
CA ASP A 189 7.67 15.44 -5.32
C ASP A 189 6.22 15.77 -5.70
N GLN A 190 5.80 15.32 -6.88
CA GLN A 190 4.40 15.46 -7.30
C GLN A 190 3.46 14.68 -6.37
N SER A 191 3.78 13.43 -6.02
CA SER A 191 3.00 12.63 -5.08
C SER A 191 2.93 13.28 -3.70
N ALA A 192 4.04 13.79 -3.19
CA ALA A 192 4.08 14.48 -1.89
C ALA A 192 3.22 15.77 -1.87
N HIS A 193 3.24 16.54 -2.96
CA HIS A 193 2.34 17.70 -3.10
C HIS A 193 0.88 17.30 -3.17
N ASP A 194 0.60 16.19 -3.83
CA ASP A 194 -0.73 15.62 -3.97
C ASP A 194 -1.25 15.08 -2.63
N ASP A 195 -0.41 14.38 -1.88
CA ASP A 195 -0.73 13.90 -0.54
C ASP A 195 -0.98 15.06 0.42
N LEU A 196 -0.19 16.13 0.33
CA LEU A 196 -0.37 17.34 1.13
C LEU A 196 -1.71 18.04 0.78
N LEU A 197 -2.07 18.10 -0.49
CA LEU A 197 -3.35 18.65 -0.92
C LEU A 197 -4.51 17.83 -0.33
N LEU A 198 -4.49 16.53 -0.47
CA LEU A 198 -5.53 15.64 0.04
C LEU A 198 -5.62 15.69 1.57
N GLU A 199 -4.49 15.72 2.26
CA GLU A 199 -4.46 15.82 3.72
C GLU A 199 -4.97 17.19 4.20
N THR A 200 -4.66 18.25 3.47
CA THR A 200 -5.21 19.60 3.76
C THR A 200 -6.72 19.61 3.59
N ILE A 201 -7.26 18.98 2.54
CA ILE A 201 -8.71 18.86 2.34
C ILE A 201 -9.33 18.03 3.47
N ARG A 202 -8.75 16.88 3.82
CA ARG A 202 -9.25 16.03 4.93
C ARG A 202 -9.25 16.73 6.25
N ARG A 203 -8.18 17.48 6.58
CA ARG A 203 -8.07 18.28 7.80
C ARG A 203 -9.12 19.38 7.83
N PHE A 204 -9.27 20.13 6.74
CA PHE A 204 -10.30 21.16 6.62
C PHE A 204 -11.70 20.60 6.86
N CYS A 205 -12.01 19.44 6.26
CA CYS A 205 -13.29 18.78 6.47
C CYS A 205 -13.47 18.33 7.92
N ALA A 206 -12.46 17.74 8.53
CA ALA A 206 -12.51 17.25 9.90
C ALA A 206 -12.78 18.38 10.92
N GLU A 207 -12.13 19.53 10.73
CA GLU A 207 -12.25 20.69 11.60
C GLU A 207 -13.64 21.36 11.54
N ARG A 208 -14.37 21.23 10.43
CA ARG A 208 -15.65 21.91 10.20
C ARG A 208 -16.90 21.03 10.32
N LEU A 209 -16.76 19.72 10.20
CA LEU A 209 -17.89 18.79 10.20
C LEU A 209 -18.80 18.92 11.41
N HIS A 210 -18.29 19.33 12.56
CA HIS A 210 -19.08 19.56 13.79
C HIS A 210 -19.91 20.85 13.75
N GLN A 211 -19.62 21.77 12.83
CA GLN A 211 -20.33 23.04 12.67
C GLN A 211 -21.32 22.98 11.50
N HIS A 212 -20.83 22.53 10.34
CA HIS A 212 -21.62 22.35 9.12
C HIS A 212 -20.91 21.36 8.17
N VAL A 213 -21.63 20.90 7.16
CA VAL A 213 -21.04 20.03 6.11
C VAL A 213 -20.21 20.90 5.17
N PRO A 214 -18.87 20.71 5.11
CA PRO A 214 -18.00 21.50 4.23
C PRO A 214 -18.36 21.33 2.75
N THR A 215 -18.19 22.40 1.98
CA THR A 215 -18.41 22.43 0.54
C THR A 215 -17.08 22.49 -0.22
N LEU A 216 -17.12 22.09 -1.50
CA LEU A 216 -15.93 22.18 -2.37
C LEU A 216 -15.48 23.63 -2.57
N ASP A 217 -16.41 24.59 -2.57
CA ASP A 217 -16.13 26.03 -2.73
C ASP A 217 -15.35 26.58 -1.53
N GLU A 218 -15.72 26.20 -0.31
CA GLU A 218 -15.01 26.59 0.91
C GLU A 218 -13.57 26.07 0.93
N VAL A 219 -13.41 24.80 0.55
CA VAL A 219 -12.06 24.19 0.43
C VAL A 219 -11.23 24.90 -0.64
N ALA A 220 -11.80 25.13 -1.82
CA ALA A 220 -11.12 25.82 -2.90
C ALA A 220 -10.67 27.22 -2.49
N SER A 221 -11.53 27.98 -1.83
CA SER A 221 -11.23 29.32 -1.29
C SER A 221 -10.07 29.28 -0.29
N THR A 222 -10.07 28.30 0.62
CA THR A 222 -8.99 28.15 1.62
C THR A 222 -7.65 27.81 0.98
N LEU A 223 -7.67 27.08 -0.14
CA LEU A 223 -6.49 26.71 -0.90
C LEU A 223 -6.06 27.76 -1.94
N ASN A 224 -6.74 28.91 -2.00
CA ASN A 224 -6.55 29.93 -3.03
C ASN A 224 -6.67 29.37 -4.48
N LEU A 225 -7.59 28.42 -4.67
CA LEU A 225 -7.89 27.80 -5.94
C LEU A 225 -9.31 28.15 -6.40
N SER A 226 -9.55 28.11 -7.70
CA SER A 226 -10.93 28.07 -8.19
C SER A 226 -11.52 26.65 -7.95
N THR A 227 -12.82 26.56 -7.71
CA THR A 227 -13.56 25.30 -7.58
C THR A 227 -13.33 24.38 -8.77
N ARG A 228 -13.31 24.95 -10.00
CA ARG A 228 -12.99 24.21 -11.23
C ARG A 228 -11.58 23.59 -11.19
N THR A 229 -10.59 24.34 -10.70
CA THR A 229 -9.22 23.86 -10.60
C THR A 229 -9.11 22.73 -9.57
N LEU A 230 -9.73 22.89 -8.40
CA LEU A 230 -9.74 21.86 -7.38
C LEU A 230 -10.47 20.60 -7.86
N HIS A 231 -11.65 20.76 -8.46
CA HIS A 231 -12.41 19.64 -9.03
C HIS A 231 -11.58 18.86 -10.07
N ARG A 232 -10.90 19.57 -11.00
CA ARG A 232 -10.04 18.93 -12.00
C ARG A 232 -8.88 18.16 -11.34
N ARG A 233 -8.17 18.78 -10.36
CA ARG A 233 -7.07 18.12 -9.65
C ARG A 233 -7.51 16.84 -8.91
N LEU A 234 -8.72 16.82 -8.38
CA LEU A 234 -9.28 15.61 -7.78
C LEU A 234 -9.65 14.58 -8.85
N ALA A 235 -10.29 15.01 -9.95
CA ALA A 235 -10.70 14.13 -11.04
C ALA A 235 -9.49 13.47 -11.74
N ASP A 236 -8.38 14.20 -11.93
CA ASP A 236 -7.12 13.70 -12.50
C ASP A 236 -6.55 12.52 -11.68
N ARG A 237 -6.97 12.39 -10.40
CA ARG A 237 -6.60 11.30 -9.47
C ARG A 237 -7.69 10.24 -9.30
N GLY A 238 -8.73 10.30 -10.10
CA GLY A 238 -9.89 9.41 -9.93
C GLY A 238 -10.69 9.66 -8.64
N LEU A 239 -10.49 10.81 -8.00
CA LEU A 239 -11.14 11.20 -6.75
C LEU A 239 -12.20 12.28 -6.99
N ASN A 240 -13.14 12.35 -6.07
CA ASN A 240 -14.07 13.47 -5.96
C ASN A 240 -14.20 13.92 -4.50
N PHE A 241 -14.65 15.14 -4.31
CA PHE A 241 -14.76 15.73 -2.98
C PHE A 241 -15.71 14.96 -2.06
N HIS A 242 -16.83 14.45 -2.60
CA HIS A 242 -17.77 13.65 -1.80
C HIS A 242 -17.13 12.37 -1.26
N HIS A 243 -16.29 11.73 -2.04
CA HIS A 243 -15.55 10.55 -1.61
C HIS A 243 -14.59 10.89 -0.46
N LEU A 244 -13.79 11.96 -0.61
CA LEU A 244 -12.89 12.42 0.44
C LEU A 244 -13.61 12.81 1.73
N LEU A 245 -14.76 13.47 1.60
CA LEU A 245 -15.61 13.81 2.75
C LEU A 245 -16.16 12.54 3.43
N ALA A 246 -16.60 11.56 2.64
CA ALA A 246 -17.09 10.28 3.14
C ALA A 246 -15.97 9.48 3.87
N GLU A 247 -14.77 9.41 3.30
CA GLU A 247 -13.60 8.79 3.95
C GLU A 247 -13.23 9.50 5.26
N THR A 248 -13.23 10.84 5.26
CA THR A 248 -12.95 11.63 6.45
C THR A 248 -13.99 11.35 7.55
N ARG A 249 -15.27 11.34 7.20
CA ARG A 249 -16.36 10.96 8.11
C ARG A 249 -16.18 9.56 8.68
N PHE A 250 -15.81 8.58 7.84
CA PHE A 250 -15.59 7.21 8.27
C PHE A 250 -14.41 7.07 9.23
N ARG A 251 -13.29 7.77 8.95
CA ARG A 251 -12.11 7.81 9.84
C ARG A 251 -12.47 8.40 11.21
N LEU A 252 -13.15 9.53 11.22
CA LEU A 252 -13.62 10.18 12.46
C LEU A 252 -14.65 9.32 13.20
N ALA A 253 -15.57 8.68 12.49
CA ALA A 253 -16.55 7.78 13.08
C ALA A 253 -15.89 6.63 13.85
N LYS A 254 -14.87 5.99 13.28
CA LYS A 254 -14.09 4.93 13.96
C LYS A 254 -13.42 5.45 15.23
N HIS A 255 -12.87 6.66 15.18
CA HIS A 255 -12.26 7.31 16.34
C HIS A 255 -13.29 7.62 17.43
N TYR A 256 -14.42 8.24 17.09
CA TYR A 256 -15.47 8.55 18.07
C TYR A 256 -16.17 7.29 18.61
N LEU A 257 -16.31 6.24 17.81
CA LEU A 257 -16.87 4.96 18.27
C LEU A 257 -15.99 4.24 19.28
N SER A 258 -14.69 4.53 19.34
CA SER A 258 -13.80 3.99 20.35
C SER A 258 -13.95 4.66 21.72
N ASP A 259 -14.58 5.84 21.81
CA ASP A 259 -14.90 6.49 23.07
C ASP A 259 -16.29 6.01 23.56
N PRO A 260 -16.35 5.23 24.66
CA PRO A 260 -17.62 4.69 25.19
C PRO A 260 -18.55 5.77 25.74
N ARG A 261 -18.06 6.96 26.03
CA ARG A 261 -18.85 8.09 26.56
C ARG A 261 -19.72 8.77 25.50
N LEU A 262 -19.34 8.67 24.22
CA LEU A 262 -20.08 9.29 23.13
C LEU A 262 -21.26 8.40 22.69
N GLN A 263 -22.47 8.98 22.67
CA GLN A 263 -23.65 8.30 22.14
C GLN A 263 -23.70 8.38 20.61
N LEU A 264 -24.39 7.43 19.95
CA LEU A 264 -24.45 7.38 18.48
C LEU A 264 -25.10 8.63 17.85
N ASN A 265 -26.07 9.23 18.54
CA ASN A 265 -26.68 10.50 18.11
C ASN A 265 -25.68 11.67 18.16
N GLN A 266 -24.85 11.73 19.20
CA GLN A 266 -23.79 12.73 19.32
C GLN A 266 -22.74 12.56 18.22
N ILE A 267 -22.32 11.33 17.97
CA ILE A 267 -21.39 11.01 16.87
C ILE A 267 -21.98 11.43 15.51
N ALA A 268 -23.26 11.17 15.28
CA ALA A 268 -23.93 11.60 14.05
C ALA A 268 -23.82 13.12 13.87
N LEU A 269 -24.12 13.91 14.90
CA LEU A 269 -24.02 15.38 14.88
C LEU A 269 -22.57 15.86 14.65
N LEU A 270 -21.59 15.28 15.36
CA LEU A 270 -20.16 15.59 15.17
C LEU A 270 -19.65 15.30 13.75
N LEU A 271 -20.30 14.41 13.03
CA LEU A 271 -19.99 14.06 11.65
C LEU A 271 -20.84 14.83 10.62
N GLY A 272 -21.64 15.80 11.07
CA GLY A 272 -22.48 16.64 10.21
C GLY A 272 -23.71 15.93 9.64
N TYR A 273 -24.24 14.93 10.35
CA TYR A 273 -25.54 14.34 10.03
C TYR A 273 -26.62 14.96 10.89
N SER A 274 -27.77 15.27 10.29
CA SER A 274 -28.93 15.77 11.01
C SER A 274 -29.60 14.70 11.90
N GLU A 275 -29.41 13.42 11.55
CA GLU A 275 -30.06 12.31 12.25
C GLU A 275 -29.12 11.10 12.37
N GLN A 276 -29.25 10.39 13.52
CA GLN A 276 -28.52 9.14 13.76
C GLN A 276 -28.79 8.07 12.71
N SER A 277 -30.00 8.02 12.17
CA SER A 277 -30.42 7.07 11.14
C SER A 277 -29.58 7.22 9.85
N ALA A 278 -29.32 8.45 9.41
CA ALA A 278 -28.49 8.76 8.26
C ALA A 278 -27.03 8.34 8.47
N PHE A 279 -26.47 8.66 9.65
CA PHE A 279 -25.15 8.18 10.05
C PHE A 279 -25.06 6.65 10.05
N THR A 280 -26.04 5.97 10.66
CA THR A 280 -26.05 4.51 10.76
C THR A 280 -26.05 3.85 9.38
N ARG A 281 -26.84 4.36 8.42
CA ARG A 281 -26.85 3.87 7.04
C ARG A 281 -25.50 4.08 6.35
N ALA A 282 -24.95 5.29 6.44
CA ALA A 282 -23.67 5.63 5.83
C ALA A 282 -22.54 4.76 6.40
N PHE A 283 -22.44 4.67 7.72
CA PHE A 283 -21.41 3.85 8.38
C PHE A 283 -21.54 2.37 8.03
N SER A 284 -22.76 1.82 7.99
CA SER A 284 -22.98 0.42 7.63
C SER A 284 -22.60 0.13 6.17
N ALA A 285 -22.83 1.10 5.26
CA ALA A 285 -22.36 0.98 3.87
C ALA A 285 -20.81 0.97 3.77
N TRP A 286 -20.12 1.71 4.64
CA TRP A 286 -18.64 1.75 4.63
C TRP A 286 -18.01 0.55 5.33
N ALA A 287 -18.57 0.14 6.48
CA ALA A 287 -17.98 -0.86 7.38
C ALA A 287 -18.52 -2.28 7.19
N GLY A 288 -19.60 -2.46 6.42
CA GLY A 288 -20.30 -3.73 6.31
C GLY A 288 -21.06 -4.17 7.56
N ILE A 289 -20.96 -3.41 8.68
CA ILE A 289 -21.65 -3.68 9.94
C ILE A 289 -22.14 -2.38 10.58
N SER A 290 -23.16 -2.47 11.45
CA SER A 290 -23.69 -1.27 12.12
C SER A 290 -22.68 -0.64 13.08
N PRO A 291 -22.77 0.70 13.35
CA PRO A 291 -21.89 1.40 14.31
C PRO A 291 -21.87 0.75 15.70
N GLN A 292 -23.03 0.28 16.18
CA GLN A 292 -23.13 -0.41 17.47
C GLN A 292 -22.36 -1.73 17.48
N ARG A 293 -22.47 -2.53 16.41
CA ARG A 293 -21.69 -3.78 16.29
C ARG A 293 -20.20 -3.52 16.16
N PHE A 294 -19.82 -2.45 15.48
CA PHE A 294 -18.44 -2.03 15.36
C PHE A 294 -17.86 -1.65 16.72
N ARG A 295 -18.57 -0.85 17.53
CA ARG A 295 -18.17 -0.47 18.90
C ARG A 295 -17.95 -1.71 19.77
N ASN A 296 -18.86 -2.67 19.74
CA ASN A 296 -18.78 -3.87 20.59
C ASN A 296 -17.65 -4.84 20.19
N ARG A 297 -17.14 -4.72 18.95
CA ARG A 297 -15.98 -5.51 18.47
C ARG A 297 -14.64 -4.86 18.78
N SER A 298 -14.60 -3.56 19.04
CA SER A 298 -13.38 -2.83 19.41
C SER A 298 -12.88 -3.31 20.79
N PRO A 299 -11.55 -3.52 20.96
CA PRO A 299 -10.97 -3.96 22.25
C PRO A 299 -11.33 -3.05 23.42
N PHE A 300 -11.67 -1.79 23.16
CA PHE A 300 -12.07 -0.80 24.15
C PHE A 300 -13.57 -0.86 24.53
N GLY A 301 -14.39 -1.67 23.86
CA GLY A 301 -15.82 -1.83 24.14
C GLY A 301 -16.16 -2.90 25.18
N ARG A 302 -15.20 -3.61 25.74
CA ARG A 302 -15.39 -4.60 26.81
C ARG A 302 -14.94 -4.06 28.17
N GLY A 303 -15.49 -2.95 28.56
CA GLY A 303 -15.27 -2.39 29.89
C GLY A 303 -16.58 -2.03 30.56
N LEU A 304 -16.91 -2.76 31.63
CA LEU A 304 -17.95 -2.52 32.61
C LEU A 304 -19.37 -3.00 32.21
N GLY A 305 -19.61 -4.27 32.38
CA GLY A 305 -20.87 -4.86 32.79
C GLY A 305 -20.57 -5.83 33.93
#